data_2085ae5278909b1274a92a1fb146daa7
#
_entry.id   2085ae5278909b1274a92a1fb146daa7
#
_cell.length_a   1.000
_cell.length_b   1.000
_cell.length_c   1.000
_cell.angle_alpha   90.00
_cell.angle_beta   90.00
_cell.angle_gamma   90.00
#
_symmetry.space_group_name_H-M   'P 1'
#
loop_
_entity.id
_entity.type
_entity.pdbx_description
1 polymer ?
#
loop_
_entity_poly.entity_id
_entity_poly.type
_entity_poly.pdbx_seq_one_letter_code
_entity_poly.pdbx_strand_id
1 'polypeptide(L)'
;MRNTLLAVGIVLMGISVSAQTRVIEYPATGARTTDALELYQVEVSDTAVVIKGDMYSRPNSWVSIASSSVLKGRQTGKMYRLIRATGIKLDNKEYMPVSCNRSFTLQFEPIDKRDKSVDFDEMLTGDNGFQINDISLEKPDQKKKIHCRIEGKVIDNPAYSRLMLMPEGTDPRVQEWISVPVRDGKFSYDLYVDKEEPYILYAWSDQMNGAWHPISFFSENGKIELALYSMEKEPEIHSNAPLTSELLRFR
;
A
#
# COMPACT_ATOMS: atom_id res chain seq x y z
N MET A 1 17.12 -73.82 17.73
CA MET A 1 16.19 -72.78 18.10
C MET A 1 16.81 -71.43 17.65
N ARG A 2 16.29 -70.84 16.58
CA ARG A 2 16.76 -69.51 16.04
C ARG A 2 15.69 -68.49 16.35
N ASN A 3 16.04 -67.56 17.25
CA ASN A 3 15.16 -66.41 17.55
C ASN A 3 15.35 -65.33 16.50
N THR A 4 14.28 -65.04 15.77
CA THR A 4 14.21 -63.95 14.82
C THR A 4 13.62 -62.72 15.53
N LEU A 5 14.41 -61.68 15.79
CA LEU A 5 13.94 -60.41 16.28
C LEU A 5 13.36 -59.60 15.11
N LEU A 6 12.08 -59.31 15.16
CA LEU A 6 11.42 -58.38 14.26
C LEU A 6 11.63 -56.97 14.80
N ALA A 7 12.40 -56.14 14.09
CA ALA A 7 12.51 -54.72 14.39
C ALA A 7 11.36 -53.96 13.68
N VAL A 8 10.42 -53.40 14.45
CA VAL A 8 9.36 -52.53 13.94
C VAL A 8 9.93 -51.10 13.84
N GLY A 9 10.23 -50.68 12.64
CA GLY A 9 10.61 -49.30 12.37
C GLY A 9 9.41 -48.37 12.36
N ILE A 10 9.28 -47.48 13.34
CA ILE A 10 8.28 -46.40 13.33
C ILE A 10 8.79 -45.29 12.40
N VAL A 11 8.17 -45.15 11.23
CA VAL A 11 8.37 -44.03 10.33
C VAL A 11 7.53 -42.85 10.85
N LEU A 12 8.16 -41.90 11.51
CA LEU A 12 7.56 -40.61 11.83
C LEU A 12 7.49 -39.79 10.54
N MET A 13 6.33 -39.81 9.88
CA MET A 13 6.03 -38.84 8.84
C MET A 13 5.86 -37.46 9.51
N GLY A 14 6.87 -36.61 9.39
CA GLY A 14 6.78 -35.20 9.76
C GLY A 14 5.79 -34.51 8.82
N ILE A 15 4.61 -34.17 9.32
CA ILE A 15 3.67 -33.29 8.61
C ILE A 15 4.25 -31.89 8.67
N SER A 16 4.89 -31.45 7.60
CA SER A 16 5.27 -30.05 7.43
C SER A 16 4.00 -29.23 7.24
N VAL A 17 3.46 -28.68 8.33
CA VAL A 17 2.42 -27.65 8.24
C VAL A 17 3.08 -26.42 7.68
N SER A 18 2.94 -26.20 6.38
CA SER A 18 3.28 -24.92 5.76
C SER A 18 2.36 -23.86 6.35
N ALA A 19 2.93 -22.93 7.11
CA ALA A 19 2.21 -21.78 7.63
C ALA A 19 1.69 -20.98 6.43
N GLN A 20 0.38 -21.00 6.21
CA GLN A 20 -0.24 -20.29 5.09
C GLN A 20 -0.18 -18.79 5.37
N THR A 21 0.70 -18.07 4.67
CA THR A 21 0.78 -16.62 4.70
C THR A 21 -0.33 -16.05 3.82
N ARG A 22 -1.17 -15.19 4.40
CA ARG A 22 -2.16 -14.40 3.66
C ARG A 22 -1.57 -13.04 3.35
N VAL A 23 -1.54 -12.68 2.07
CA VAL A 23 -1.06 -11.38 1.59
C VAL A 23 -2.25 -10.55 1.14
N ILE A 24 -2.33 -9.33 1.66
CA ILE A 24 -3.31 -8.30 1.33
C ILE A 24 -2.55 -7.15 0.69
N GLU A 25 -2.77 -6.94 -0.61
CA GLU A 25 -2.24 -5.79 -1.33
C GLU A 25 -3.19 -4.62 -1.16
N TYR A 26 -2.64 -3.42 -0.94
CA TYR A 26 -3.38 -2.18 -0.75
C TYR A 26 -4.55 -2.35 0.24
N PRO A 27 -4.26 -2.67 1.51
CA PRO A 27 -5.30 -2.90 2.51
C PRO A 27 -6.18 -1.66 2.63
N ALA A 28 -7.50 -1.87 2.66
CA ALA A 28 -8.41 -0.79 3.01
C ALA A 28 -8.09 -0.29 4.41
N THR A 29 -8.14 1.01 4.61
CA THR A 29 -7.91 1.69 5.90
C THR A 29 -9.05 2.64 6.20
N GLY A 30 -9.32 2.89 7.48
CA GLY A 30 -10.20 3.95 7.94
C GLY A 30 -9.46 5.28 8.14
N ALA A 31 -9.97 6.09 9.05
CA ALA A 31 -9.39 7.40 9.37
C ALA A 31 -7.91 7.28 9.79
N ARG A 32 -7.12 8.27 9.37
CA ARG A 32 -5.71 8.38 9.70
C ARG A 32 -5.34 9.78 10.17
N THR A 33 -4.33 9.92 11.01
CA THR A 33 -3.84 11.23 11.50
C THR A 33 -2.83 11.86 10.56
N THR A 34 -2.36 11.13 9.54
CA THR A 34 -1.33 11.60 8.61
C THR A 34 -1.47 10.94 7.24
N ASP A 35 -1.07 11.65 6.20
CA ASP A 35 -0.83 11.15 4.85
C ASP A 35 0.66 10.83 4.59
N ALA A 36 1.52 11.07 5.59
CA ALA A 36 2.94 10.77 5.51
C ALA A 36 3.27 9.28 5.51
N LEU A 37 2.37 8.42 6.02
CA LEU A 37 2.52 6.96 6.00
C LEU A 37 1.51 6.33 5.06
N GLU A 38 1.98 5.50 4.15
CA GLU A 38 1.15 4.75 3.23
C GLU A 38 1.46 3.26 3.32
N LEU A 39 0.41 2.45 3.52
CA LEU A 39 0.53 0.99 3.63
C LEU A 39 0.13 0.36 2.30
N TYR A 40 1.02 -0.44 1.71
CA TYR A 40 0.74 -1.05 0.42
C TYR A 40 0.64 -2.58 0.49
N GLN A 41 1.09 -3.21 1.58
CA GLN A 41 0.95 -4.65 1.74
C GLN A 41 0.88 -5.03 3.22
N VAL A 42 0.01 -5.97 3.56
CA VAL A 42 -0.02 -6.66 4.87
C VAL A 42 0.10 -8.16 4.64
N GLU A 43 1.06 -8.78 5.30
CA GLU A 43 1.24 -10.23 5.31
C GLU A 43 0.87 -10.76 6.70
N VAL A 44 -0.08 -11.69 6.73
CA VAL A 44 -0.56 -12.31 7.98
C VAL A 44 -0.18 -13.78 8.00
N SER A 45 0.56 -14.19 9.01
CA SER A 45 0.94 -15.58 9.24
C SER A 45 0.67 -16.00 10.69
N ASP A 46 0.82 -17.28 11.00
CA ASP A 46 0.70 -17.78 12.38
C ASP A 46 1.86 -17.31 13.29
N THR A 47 2.92 -16.74 12.74
CA THR A 47 4.13 -16.33 13.49
C THR A 47 4.30 -14.82 13.57
N ALA A 48 3.72 -14.03 12.67
CA ALA A 48 3.87 -12.59 12.62
C ALA A 48 2.83 -11.94 11.72
N VAL A 49 2.64 -10.63 11.91
CA VAL A 49 2.09 -9.72 10.90
C VAL A 49 3.21 -8.83 10.40
N VAL A 50 3.34 -8.73 9.08
CA VAL A 50 4.32 -7.86 8.42
C VAL A 50 3.58 -6.82 7.62
N ILE A 51 3.84 -5.55 7.93
CA ILE A 51 3.29 -4.39 7.20
C ILE A 51 4.42 -3.77 6.39
N LYS A 52 4.20 -3.60 5.08
CA LYS A 52 5.09 -2.87 4.19
C LYS A 52 4.44 -1.57 3.78
N GLY A 53 5.19 -0.51 3.83
CA GLY A 53 4.73 0.82 3.53
C GLY A 53 5.83 1.75 3.07
N ASP A 54 5.44 2.95 2.74
CA ASP A 54 6.33 4.07 2.46
C ASP A 54 5.99 5.23 3.39
N MET A 55 7.01 5.94 3.81
CA MET A 55 6.85 7.26 4.39
C MET A 55 7.19 8.32 3.35
N TYR A 56 6.38 9.38 3.31
CA TYR A 56 6.49 10.45 2.34
C TYR A 56 6.62 11.79 3.06
N SER A 57 7.53 12.62 2.59
CA SER A 57 7.63 14.02 2.99
C SER A 57 8.49 14.80 1.99
N ARG A 58 8.58 16.12 2.16
CA ARG A 58 9.44 16.95 1.30
C ARG A 58 10.91 16.57 1.44
N PRO A 59 11.73 16.76 0.39
CA PRO A 59 13.18 16.55 0.50
C PRO A 59 13.76 17.34 1.68
N ASN A 60 14.72 16.74 2.38
CA ASN A 60 15.35 17.27 3.59
C ASN A 60 14.46 17.45 4.83
N SER A 61 13.15 17.21 4.76
CA SER A 61 12.32 17.01 5.95
C SER A 61 12.51 15.60 6.51
N TRP A 62 11.91 15.31 7.64
CA TRP A 62 12.08 14.00 8.27
C TRP A 62 10.74 13.43 8.74
N VAL A 63 10.69 12.10 8.80
CA VAL A 63 9.63 11.30 9.41
C VAL A 63 10.31 10.35 10.40
N SER A 64 9.60 9.97 11.45
CA SER A 64 10.07 8.97 12.43
C SER A 64 8.94 8.01 12.74
N ILE A 65 9.26 6.74 12.99
CA ILE A 65 8.32 5.76 13.53
C ILE A 65 8.83 5.33 14.90
N ALA A 66 7.95 5.35 15.89
CA ALA A 66 8.29 5.02 17.27
C ALA A 66 8.41 3.51 17.49
N SER A 67 9.38 3.07 18.31
CA SER A 67 9.52 1.67 18.74
C SER A 67 8.36 1.20 19.64
N SER A 68 7.61 2.13 20.24
CA SER A 68 6.39 1.87 21.02
C SER A 68 5.18 1.50 20.17
N SER A 69 5.28 1.55 18.83
CA SER A 69 4.18 1.26 17.92
C SER A 69 3.57 -0.13 18.16
N VAL A 70 2.26 -0.19 18.08
CA VAL A 70 1.48 -1.42 18.25
C VAL A 70 0.44 -1.56 17.14
N LEU A 71 -0.02 -2.80 16.93
CA LEU A 71 -1.31 -3.05 16.30
C LEU A 71 -2.33 -3.39 17.38
N LYS A 72 -3.53 -2.82 17.29
CA LYS A 72 -4.65 -3.14 18.18
C LYS A 72 -5.73 -3.85 17.39
N GLY A 73 -6.04 -5.09 17.78
CA GLY A 73 -7.11 -5.89 17.16
C GLY A 73 -8.48 -5.27 17.43
N ARG A 74 -9.24 -5.00 16.37
CA ARG A 74 -10.55 -4.32 16.52
C ARG A 74 -11.64 -5.22 17.10
N GLN A 75 -11.57 -6.54 16.86
CA GLN A 75 -12.53 -7.50 17.38
C GLN A 75 -12.16 -7.98 18.78
N THR A 76 -10.87 -8.10 19.08
CA THR A 76 -10.41 -8.64 20.36
C THR A 76 -9.96 -7.60 21.36
N GLY A 77 -9.59 -6.41 20.89
CA GLY A 77 -8.97 -5.36 21.71
C GLY A 77 -7.53 -5.67 22.14
N LYS A 78 -6.94 -6.79 21.67
CA LYS A 78 -5.58 -7.17 21.99
C LYS A 78 -4.57 -6.23 21.33
N MET A 79 -3.46 -5.99 22.01
CA MET A 79 -2.34 -5.23 21.49
C MET A 79 -1.22 -6.17 21.06
N TYR A 80 -0.67 -5.93 19.87
CA TYR A 80 0.39 -6.70 19.25
C TYR A 80 1.58 -5.78 19.04
N ARG A 81 2.70 -6.08 19.72
CA ARG A 81 3.88 -5.21 19.76
C ARG A 81 4.68 -5.28 18.49
N LEU A 82 5.30 -4.15 18.13
CA LEU A 82 6.33 -4.10 17.11
C LEU A 82 7.55 -4.90 17.58
N ILE A 83 7.99 -5.86 16.75
CA ILE A 83 9.14 -6.72 17.01
C ILE A 83 10.38 -6.15 16.34
N ARG A 84 10.22 -5.70 15.07
CA ARG A 84 11.34 -5.30 14.22
C ARG A 84 10.89 -4.36 13.11
N ALA A 85 11.79 -3.44 12.71
CA ALA A 85 11.66 -2.65 11.51
C ALA A 85 12.85 -2.90 10.57
N THR A 86 12.64 -2.76 9.27
CA THR A 86 13.69 -2.74 8.25
C THR A 86 13.42 -1.59 7.27
N GLY A 87 14.48 -1.06 6.64
CA GLY A 87 14.40 0.12 5.78
C GLY A 87 14.49 1.44 6.53
N ILE A 88 14.21 1.44 7.83
CA ILE A 88 14.28 2.60 8.73
C ILE A 88 14.87 2.22 10.10
N LYS A 89 15.27 3.24 10.86
CA LYS A 89 15.63 3.10 12.29
C LYS A 89 14.49 3.68 13.14
N LEU A 90 13.94 2.87 14.03
CA LEU A 90 12.93 3.31 14.98
C LEU A 90 13.47 4.40 15.90
N ASP A 91 12.61 5.31 16.34
CA ASP A 91 12.92 6.46 17.22
C ASP A 91 13.96 7.43 16.64
N ASN A 92 14.23 7.34 15.33
CA ASN A 92 15.20 8.20 14.66
C ASN A 92 14.53 9.03 13.55
N LYS A 93 15.09 10.20 13.31
CA LYS A 93 14.69 11.05 12.17
C LYS A 93 15.21 10.44 10.88
N GLU A 94 14.29 9.97 10.04
CA GLU A 94 14.59 9.52 8.70
C GLU A 94 14.39 10.67 7.72
N TYR A 95 15.50 11.25 7.26
CA TYR A 95 15.46 12.38 6.33
C TYR A 95 15.11 11.93 4.93
N MET A 96 14.18 12.65 4.29
CA MET A 96 13.69 12.31 2.97
C MET A 96 14.70 12.67 1.88
N PRO A 97 14.97 11.73 0.97
CA PRO A 97 15.78 11.98 -0.23
C PRO A 97 15.03 12.83 -1.25
N VAL A 98 15.68 13.13 -2.39
CA VAL A 98 15.06 13.83 -3.53
C VAL A 98 13.82 13.10 -4.05
N SER A 99 13.74 11.78 -3.91
CA SER A 99 12.56 10.99 -4.26
C SER A 99 11.34 11.22 -3.35
N CYS A 100 11.49 12.01 -2.28
CA CYS A 100 10.41 12.32 -1.32
C CYS A 100 9.87 11.13 -0.55
N ASN A 101 10.48 9.94 -0.63
CA ASN A 101 9.99 8.74 0.05
C ASN A 101 11.08 7.87 0.65
N ARG A 102 10.69 7.03 1.62
CA ARG A 102 11.45 5.91 2.15
C ARG A 102 10.53 4.73 2.39
N SER A 103 10.93 3.57 1.89
CA SER A 103 10.21 2.33 2.16
C SER A 103 10.58 1.76 3.54
N PHE A 104 9.60 1.18 4.19
CA PHE A 104 9.79 0.48 5.46
C PHE A 104 9.04 -0.85 5.49
N THR A 105 9.50 -1.72 6.38
CA THR A 105 8.77 -2.93 6.75
C THR A 105 8.73 -3.01 8.26
N LEU A 106 7.53 -3.18 8.83
CA LEU A 106 7.29 -3.36 10.25
C LEU A 106 6.79 -4.78 10.49
N GLN A 107 7.43 -5.49 11.43
CA GLN A 107 7.02 -6.81 11.85
C GLN A 107 6.47 -6.77 13.27
N PHE A 108 5.23 -7.24 13.44
CA PHE A 108 4.52 -7.30 14.72
C PHE A 108 4.33 -8.75 15.18
N GLU A 109 3.95 -8.91 16.46
CA GLU A 109 3.52 -10.19 17.03
C GLU A 109 2.37 -10.79 16.18
N PRO A 110 2.21 -12.13 16.20
CA PRO A 110 1.11 -12.78 15.50
C PRO A 110 -0.24 -12.36 16.10
N ILE A 111 -1.20 -12.09 15.23
CA ILE A 111 -2.53 -11.64 15.62
C ILE A 111 -3.51 -12.79 15.88
N ASP A 112 -4.52 -12.53 16.68
CA ASP A 112 -5.64 -13.44 16.91
C ASP A 112 -6.45 -13.60 15.60
N LYS A 113 -6.79 -14.84 15.24
CA LYS A 113 -7.55 -15.15 14.00
C LYS A 113 -8.94 -14.52 13.94
N ARG A 114 -9.46 -14.07 15.08
CA ARG A 114 -10.74 -13.34 15.18
C ARG A 114 -10.62 -11.91 14.70
N ASP A 115 -9.44 -11.29 14.75
CA ASP A 115 -9.25 -9.94 14.26
C ASP A 115 -9.26 -9.93 12.72
N LYS A 116 -10.22 -9.19 12.16
CA LYS A 116 -10.40 -8.97 10.72
C LYS A 116 -9.82 -7.65 10.25
N SER A 117 -9.56 -6.78 11.20
CA SER A 117 -8.85 -5.52 11.02
C SER A 117 -8.12 -5.11 12.29
N VAL A 118 -7.14 -4.23 12.12
CA VAL A 118 -6.32 -3.71 13.21
C VAL A 118 -6.16 -2.20 13.08
N ASP A 119 -5.92 -1.53 14.21
CA ASP A 119 -5.48 -0.13 14.23
C ASP A 119 -3.97 -0.10 14.47
N PHE A 120 -3.24 0.69 13.70
CA PHE A 120 -1.84 1.04 13.98
C PHE A 120 -1.80 2.28 14.84
N ASP A 121 -1.03 2.25 15.93
CA ASP A 121 -0.88 3.35 16.87
C ASP A 121 0.58 3.40 17.37
N GLU A 122 1.22 4.56 17.29
CA GLU A 122 2.58 4.75 17.81
C GLU A 122 2.63 4.85 19.34
N MET A 123 1.48 4.92 20.00
CA MET A 123 1.37 5.02 21.47
C MET A 123 2.16 6.19 22.07
N LEU A 124 2.35 7.27 21.30
CA LEU A 124 2.97 8.48 21.81
C LEU A 124 1.98 9.31 22.60
N THR A 125 2.46 10.00 23.62
CA THR A 125 1.64 10.91 24.41
C THR A 125 1.40 12.22 23.66
N GLY A 126 0.14 12.65 23.59
CA GLY A 126 -0.29 13.84 22.84
C GLY A 126 -0.57 13.54 21.35
N ASP A 127 -0.81 14.61 20.57
CA ASP A 127 -1.23 14.50 19.16
C ASP A 127 -0.07 14.27 18.16
N ASN A 128 1.07 13.79 18.64
CA ASN A 128 2.30 13.68 17.84
C ASN A 128 2.53 12.28 17.22
N GLY A 129 1.70 11.29 17.57
CA GLY A 129 1.83 9.93 17.07
C GLY A 129 1.03 9.70 15.79
N PHE A 130 1.54 8.85 14.91
CA PHE A 130 0.80 8.40 13.75
C PHE A 130 -0.24 7.35 14.16
N GLN A 131 -1.44 7.50 13.61
CA GLN A 131 -2.51 6.52 13.75
C GLN A 131 -3.10 6.22 12.39
N ILE A 132 -3.33 4.94 12.12
CA ILE A 132 -4.05 4.46 10.95
C ILE A 132 -5.08 3.46 11.47
N ASN A 133 -6.35 3.80 11.38
CA ASN A 133 -7.43 2.97 11.89
C ASN A 133 -7.91 1.98 10.83
N ASP A 134 -8.51 0.89 11.31
CA ASP A 134 -9.25 -0.10 10.52
C ASP A 134 -8.47 -0.64 9.30
N ILE A 135 -7.21 -0.98 9.50
CA ILE A 135 -6.39 -1.64 8.49
C ILE A 135 -6.97 -3.03 8.25
N SER A 136 -7.56 -3.27 7.09
CA SER A 136 -8.18 -4.54 6.74
C SER A 136 -7.16 -5.66 6.62
N LEU A 137 -7.45 -6.79 7.24
CA LEU A 137 -6.70 -8.05 7.12
C LEU A 137 -7.38 -9.03 6.18
N GLU A 138 -8.43 -8.59 5.51
CA GLU A 138 -9.15 -9.37 4.50
C GLU A 138 -8.86 -8.80 3.11
N LYS A 139 -8.84 -9.68 2.12
CA LYS A 139 -8.69 -9.24 0.74
C LYS A 139 -9.87 -8.34 0.37
N PRO A 140 -9.64 -7.28 -0.43
CA PRO A 140 -10.73 -6.45 -0.93
C PRO A 140 -11.82 -7.32 -1.58
N ASP A 141 -13.09 -6.93 -1.37
CA ASP A 141 -14.20 -7.60 -2.03
C ASP A 141 -14.16 -7.30 -3.53
N GLN A 142 -13.75 -8.28 -4.32
CA GLN A 142 -13.66 -8.19 -5.78
C GLN A 142 -15.03 -8.35 -6.48
N LYS A 143 -16.15 -8.24 -5.74
CA LYS A 143 -17.49 -8.29 -6.33
C LYS A 143 -17.85 -7.07 -7.18
N LYS A 144 -17.04 -6.01 -7.12
CA LYS A 144 -17.18 -4.85 -8.00
C LYS A 144 -17.00 -5.28 -9.45
N LYS A 145 -17.91 -4.81 -10.31
CA LYS A 145 -18.10 -5.35 -11.67
C LYS A 145 -17.09 -4.82 -12.70
N ILE A 146 -16.48 -3.67 -12.43
CA ILE A 146 -15.58 -2.99 -13.35
C ILE A 146 -14.17 -3.10 -12.80
N HIS A 147 -13.26 -3.60 -13.63
CA HIS A 147 -11.84 -3.70 -13.34
C HIS A 147 -11.01 -2.88 -14.34
N CYS A 148 -10.40 -1.81 -13.87
CA CYS A 148 -9.49 -0.96 -14.63
C CYS A 148 -8.06 -1.20 -14.15
N ARG A 149 -7.20 -1.75 -15.00
CA ARG A 149 -5.77 -1.88 -14.73
C ARG A 149 -5.04 -0.63 -15.15
N ILE A 150 -4.41 0.04 -14.21
CA ILE A 150 -3.58 1.23 -14.44
C ILE A 150 -2.13 0.82 -14.21
N GLU A 151 -1.27 1.02 -15.19
CA GLU A 151 0.15 0.74 -15.04
C GLU A 151 1.00 1.68 -15.88
N GLY A 152 2.27 1.80 -15.53
CA GLY A 152 3.16 2.65 -16.31
C GLY A 152 4.55 2.79 -15.71
N LYS A 153 5.25 3.77 -16.25
CA LYS A 153 6.61 4.13 -15.86
C LYS A 153 6.77 5.64 -15.72
N VAL A 154 7.64 6.02 -14.82
CA VAL A 154 8.14 7.40 -14.65
C VAL A 154 9.52 7.45 -15.28
N ILE A 155 9.75 8.44 -16.14
CA ILE A 155 11.00 8.63 -16.86
C ILE A 155 11.68 9.90 -16.37
N ASP A 156 12.92 9.74 -15.88
CA ASP A 156 13.81 10.83 -15.47
C ASP A 156 13.27 11.80 -14.41
N ASN A 157 12.32 11.35 -13.57
CA ASN A 157 11.83 12.17 -12.46
C ASN A 157 11.77 11.40 -11.15
N PRO A 158 12.82 11.38 -10.33
CA PRO A 158 12.86 10.64 -9.06
C PRO A 158 11.86 11.18 -8.02
N ALA A 159 11.37 12.43 -8.15
CA ALA A 159 10.38 12.99 -7.25
C ALA A 159 8.97 12.40 -7.46
N TYR A 160 8.71 11.76 -8.59
CA TYR A 160 7.45 11.06 -8.86
C TYR A 160 7.45 9.68 -8.18
N SER A 161 7.61 9.65 -6.88
CA SER A 161 7.61 8.41 -6.08
C SER A 161 6.22 7.96 -5.64
N ARG A 162 5.20 8.83 -5.82
CA ARG A 162 3.82 8.62 -5.40
C ARG A 162 2.86 9.32 -6.34
N LEU A 163 1.88 8.59 -6.82
CA LEU A 163 0.80 9.13 -7.63
C LEU A 163 -0.49 9.12 -6.82
N MET A 164 -1.32 10.13 -7.02
CA MET A 164 -2.63 10.28 -6.41
C MET A 164 -3.69 9.94 -7.45
N LEU A 165 -4.57 9.00 -7.13
CA LEU A 165 -5.66 8.52 -7.98
C LEU A 165 -6.99 8.79 -7.27
N MET A 166 -7.92 9.47 -7.94
CA MET A 166 -9.24 9.80 -7.39
C MET A 166 -10.27 10.05 -8.50
N PRO A 167 -11.58 9.99 -8.20
CA PRO A 167 -12.61 10.45 -9.11
C PRO A 167 -12.40 11.93 -9.48
N GLU A 168 -12.63 12.28 -10.75
CA GLU A 168 -12.54 13.66 -11.23
C GLU A 168 -13.58 14.55 -10.52
N GLY A 169 -13.21 15.80 -10.24
CA GLY A 169 -14.05 16.73 -9.48
C GLY A 169 -13.97 16.58 -7.96
N THR A 170 -13.16 15.64 -7.48
CA THR A 170 -12.89 15.46 -6.06
C THR A 170 -11.94 16.54 -5.53
N ASP A 171 -12.22 17.09 -4.35
CA ASP A 171 -11.27 17.96 -3.64
C ASP A 171 -10.34 17.09 -2.78
N PRO A 172 -9.04 17.01 -3.09
CA PRO A 172 -8.08 16.16 -2.36
C PRO A 172 -7.84 16.61 -0.90
N ARG A 173 -8.34 17.79 -0.51
CA ARG A 173 -8.23 18.28 0.87
C ARG A 173 -9.34 17.74 1.79
N VAL A 174 -10.45 17.26 1.21
CA VAL A 174 -11.63 16.81 1.97
C VAL A 174 -12.03 15.38 1.68
N GLN A 175 -11.50 14.78 0.63
CA GLN A 175 -11.80 13.40 0.24
C GLN A 175 -10.52 12.57 0.16
N GLU A 176 -10.60 11.33 0.62
CA GLU A 176 -9.50 10.38 0.48
C GLU A 176 -9.19 10.08 -1.00
N TRP A 177 -7.93 9.99 -1.31
CA TRP A 177 -7.41 9.59 -2.60
C TRP A 177 -6.60 8.30 -2.45
N ILE A 178 -6.51 7.56 -3.54
CA ILE A 178 -5.75 6.31 -3.57
C ILE A 178 -4.29 6.63 -3.84
N SER A 179 -3.41 6.15 -2.97
CA SER A 179 -1.97 6.26 -3.13
C SER A 179 -1.44 5.13 -4.00
N VAL A 180 -0.83 5.49 -5.13
CA VAL A 180 -0.18 4.54 -6.03
C VAL A 180 1.33 4.76 -5.95
N PRO A 181 2.09 3.86 -5.30
CA PRO A 181 3.53 4.02 -5.17
C PRO A 181 4.24 3.76 -6.50
N VAL A 182 5.30 4.53 -6.75
CA VAL A 182 6.23 4.32 -7.86
C VAL A 182 7.48 3.64 -7.31
N ARG A 183 7.83 2.46 -7.85
CA ARG A 183 8.99 1.67 -7.44
C ARG A 183 9.88 1.38 -8.63
N ASP A 184 11.15 1.72 -8.51
CA ASP A 184 12.11 1.58 -9.62
C ASP A 184 11.60 2.21 -10.93
N GLY A 185 10.97 3.38 -10.80
CA GLY A 185 10.37 4.10 -11.91
C GLY A 185 9.14 3.43 -12.53
N LYS A 186 8.51 2.46 -11.88
CA LYS A 186 7.31 1.76 -12.35
C LYS A 186 6.18 1.83 -11.33
N PHE A 187 4.95 1.80 -11.82
CA PHE A 187 3.76 1.73 -10.98
C PHE A 187 2.70 0.84 -11.62
N SER A 188 1.84 0.30 -10.78
CA SER A 188 0.65 -0.41 -11.21
C SER A 188 -0.40 -0.41 -10.10
N TYR A 189 -1.66 -0.33 -10.51
CA TYR A 189 -2.81 -0.40 -9.60
C TYR A 189 -4.00 -1.07 -10.28
N ASP A 190 -4.69 -1.94 -9.55
CA ASP A 190 -5.94 -2.56 -10.00
C ASP A 190 -7.11 -1.84 -9.33
N LEU A 191 -7.78 -0.97 -10.09
CA LEU A 191 -8.93 -0.20 -9.64
C LEU A 191 -10.20 -1.01 -9.88
N TYR A 192 -10.96 -1.28 -8.80
CA TYR A 192 -12.26 -1.93 -8.85
C TYR A 192 -13.35 -0.95 -8.45
N VAL A 193 -14.34 -0.74 -9.31
CA VAL A 193 -15.44 0.22 -9.10
C VAL A 193 -16.79 -0.40 -9.47
N ASP A 194 -17.87 0.23 -9.00
CA ASP A 194 -19.24 -0.23 -9.27
C ASP A 194 -19.85 0.42 -10.51
N LYS A 195 -19.29 1.55 -10.95
CA LYS A 195 -19.75 2.32 -12.12
C LYS A 195 -18.56 2.90 -12.88
N GLU A 196 -18.76 3.12 -14.18
CA GLU A 196 -17.83 3.88 -15.00
C GLU A 196 -17.94 5.37 -14.67
N GLU A 197 -16.82 5.98 -14.35
CA GLU A 197 -16.75 7.41 -14.06
C GLU A 197 -15.36 7.96 -14.37
N PRO A 198 -15.23 9.28 -14.62
CA PRO A 198 -13.94 9.89 -14.87
C PRO A 198 -13.08 9.89 -13.60
N TYR A 199 -11.82 9.51 -13.77
CA TYR A 199 -10.77 9.53 -12.75
C TYR A 199 -9.64 10.44 -13.20
N ILE A 200 -8.91 10.96 -12.24
CA ILE A 200 -7.64 11.67 -12.45
C ILE A 200 -6.50 10.98 -11.72
N LEU A 201 -5.35 11.00 -12.36
CA LEU A 201 -4.07 10.59 -11.80
C LEU A 201 -3.08 11.74 -11.92
N TYR A 202 -2.33 12.03 -10.86
CA TYR A 202 -1.28 13.04 -10.89
C TYR A 202 -0.20 12.76 -9.85
N ALA A 203 0.98 13.37 -10.04
CA ALA A 203 2.09 13.19 -9.11
C ALA A 203 1.88 13.99 -7.82
N TRP A 204 2.03 13.34 -6.69
CA TRP A 204 1.94 13.98 -5.36
C TRP A 204 2.96 15.11 -5.19
N SER A 205 4.17 14.96 -5.73
CA SER A 205 5.21 15.99 -5.67
C SER A 205 4.81 17.28 -6.41
N ASP A 206 4.07 17.18 -7.50
CA ASP A 206 3.61 18.34 -8.26
C ASP A 206 2.60 19.14 -7.43
N GLN A 207 1.66 18.48 -6.80
CA GLN A 207 0.71 19.11 -5.88
C GLN A 207 1.43 19.81 -4.72
N MET A 208 2.43 19.16 -4.13
CA MET A 208 3.23 19.72 -3.04
C MET A 208 3.98 20.99 -3.45
N ASN A 209 4.29 21.11 -4.74
CA ASN A 209 4.97 22.27 -5.33
C ASN A 209 3.99 23.30 -5.94
N GLY A 210 2.67 23.10 -5.77
CA GLY A 210 1.63 23.98 -6.27
C GLY A 210 1.36 23.83 -7.77
N ALA A 211 1.82 22.75 -8.39
CA ALA A 211 1.56 22.44 -9.79
C ALA A 211 0.39 21.47 -9.91
N TRP A 212 -0.36 21.54 -11.02
CA TRP A 212 -1.51 20.70 -11.27
C TRP A 212 -1.53 20.22 -12.72
N HIS A 213 -1.15 18.95 -12.92
CA HIS A 213 -1.11 18.30 -14.22
C HIS A 213 -1.84 16.95 -14.15
N PRO A 214 -3.17 16.94 -14.01
CA PRO A 214 -3.93 15.73 -13.93
C PRO A 214 -4.02 15.02 -15.28
N ILE A 215 -3.93 13.70 -15.23
CA ILE A 215 -4.19 12.82 -16.34
C ILE A 215 -5.58 12.24 -16.13
N SER A 216 -6.54 12.60 -17.00
CA SER A 216 -7.92 12.10 -16.94
C SER A 216 -8.09 10.86 -17.78
N PHE A 217 -8.86 9.90 -17.26
CA PHE A 217 -9.29 8.69 -17.94
C PHE A 217 -10.61 8.19 -17.34
N PHE A 218 -11.23 7.16 -17.91
CA PHE A 218 -12.42 6.53 -17.35
C PHE A 218 -12.08 5.24 -16.62
N SER A 219 -12.73 5.02 -15.46
CA SER A 219 -12.68 3.76 -14.71
C SER A 219 -13.57 2.71 -15.40
N GLU A 220 -13.12 2.16 -16.52
CA GLU A 220 -13.83 1.16 -17.32
C GLU A 220 -13.03 -0.16 -17.39
N ASN A 221 -13.67 -1.24 -17.82
CA ASN A 221 -12.98 -2.50 -18.00
C ASN A 221 -11.87 -2.37 -19.04
N GLY A 222 -10.64 -2.67 -18.64
CA GLY A 222 -9.52 -2.60 -19.54
C GLY A 222 -8.23 -2.17 -18.86
N LYS A 223 -7.31 -1.71 -19.70
CA LYS A 223 -5.95 -1.34 -19.29
C LYS A 223 -5.60 0.05 -19.78
N ILE A 224 -4.97 0.81 -18.90
CA ILE A 224 -4.40 2.12 -19.17
C ILE A 224 -2.91 2.04 -18.94
N GLU A 225 -2.12 2.31 -19.96
CA GLU A 225 -0.67 2.35 -19.92
C GLU A 225 -0.18 3.79 -20.01
N LEU A 226 0.73 4.16 -19.10
CA LEU A 226 1.21 5.53 -18.97
C LEU A 226 2.73 5.60 -19.00
N ALA A 227 3.28 6.58 -19.72
CA ALA A 227 4.64 7.03 -19.53
C ALA A 227 4.61 8.48 -19.02
N LEU A 228 5.07 8.68 -17.79
CA LEU A 228 5.09 9.96 -17.12
C LEU A 228 6.49 10.57 -17.23
N TYR A 229 6.54 11.83 -17.59
CA TYR A 229 7.77 12.61 -17.71
C TYR A 229 7.79 13.73 -16.67
N SER A 230 8.86 14.50 -16.64
CA SER A 230 8.88 15.79 -15.93
C SER A 230 7.82 16.73 -16.52
N MET A 231 7.47 17.79 -15.76
CA MET A 231 6.44 18.77 -16.16
C MET A 231 6.64 19.43 -17.52
N GLU A 232 7.83 19.31 -18.11
CA GLU A 232 8.17 19.90 -19.42
C GLU A 232 7.67 19.06 -20.61
N LYS A 233 7.24 17.83 -20.37
CA LYS A 233 6.76 16.94 -21.42
C LYS A 233 5.42 16.32 -21.04
N GLU A 234 4.47 16.37 -21.99
CA GLU A 234 3.17 15.73 -21.84
C GLU A 234 3.29 14.20 -21.63
N PRO A 235 2.44 13.60 -20.81
CA PRO A 235 2.43 12.16 -20.60
C PRO A 235 1.98 11.42 -21.87
N GLU A 236 2.59 10.28 -22.13
CA GLU A 236 2.10 9.36 -23.15
C GLU A 236 1.06 8.42 -22.52
N ILE A 237 -0.11 8.29 -23.15
CA ILE A 237 -1.24 7.53 -22.64
C ILE A 237 -1.74 6.57 -23.73
N HIS A 238 -1.85 5.29 -23.38
CA HIS A 238 -2.43 4.26 -24.23
C HIS A 238 -3.55 3.54 -23.44
N SER A 239 -4.65 3.27 -24.13
CA SER A 239 -5.76 2.52 -23.54
C SER A 239 -6.34 1.55 -24.56
N ASN A 240 -6.74 0.37 -24.09
CA ASN A 240 -7.56 -0.56 -24.87
C ASN A 240 -9.05 -0.47 -24.51
N ALA A 241 -9.40 0.46 -23.61
CA ALA A 241 -10.74 0.67 -23.11
C ALA A 241 -11.44 1.78 -23.95
N PRO A 242 -12.73 1.62 -24.31
CA PRO A 242 -13.39 2.46 -25.30
C PRO A 242 -13.50 3.94 -24.94
N LEU A 243 -14.01 4.25 -23.74
CA LEU A 243 -14.26 5.63 -23.31
C LEU A 243 -12.96 6.43 -23.19
N THR A 244 -11.96 5.83 -22.59
CA THR A 244 -10.62 6.46 -22.46
C THR A 244 -9.98 6.63 -23.82
N SER A 245 -10.10 5.64 -24.72
CA SER A 245 -9.58 5.75 -26.08
C SER A 245 -10.27 6.86 -26.89
N GLU A 246 -11.57 7.06 -26.69
CA GLU A 246 -12.31 8.15 -27.30
C GLU A 246 -11.86 9.50 -26.71
N LEU A 247 -11.76 9.62 -25.39
CA LEU A 247 -11.25 10.84 -24.72
C LEU A 247 -9.90 11.28 -25.28
N LEU A 248 -8.98 10.32 -25.51
CA LEU A 248 -7.64 10.60 -26.03
C LEU A 248 -7.63 11.10 -27.49
N ARG A 249 -8.70 10.90 -28.28
CA ARG A 249 -8.80 11.43 -29.64
C ARG A 249 -9.12 12.92 -29.70
N PHE A 250 -9.61 13.48 -28.58
CA PHE A 250 -9.99 14.90 -28.50
C PHE A 250 -8.93 15.76 -27.79
N ARG A 251 -7.81 15.16 -27.39
CA ARG A 251 -6.63 15.86 -26.87
C ARG A 251 -5.63 16.10 -28.00
#